data_b40d2bb93ab06dd5aeefd7342f772265
#
_entry.id   b40d2bb93ab06dd5aeefd7342f772265
#
_cell.length_a   1.000
_cell.length_b   1.000
_cell.length_c   1.000
_cell.angle_alpha   90.00
_cell.angle_beta   90.00
_cell.angle_gamma   90.00
#
_symmetry.space_group_name_H-M   'P 1'
#
loop_
_entity.id
_entity.type
_entity.pdbx_description
1 polymer ?
#
loop_
_entity_poly.entity_id
_entity_poly.type
_entity_poly.pdbx_seq_one_letter_code
_entity_poly.pdbx_strand_id
1 'polypeptide(L)'
;MNEKSMSYGTSTKVGASKIIGSGLIIAGTSIGAGMLSLPIVSAGLGYTVSCLILFALWALMTYTAMLMLEVHQYADSSATLHTLARQFLGEKGKYVAGFAMLFLFYSLSAAYIAGGGTQLAERVRTIASIEIPTSLGAIIFAILVACVVAIGTYLVDKVNRVLFALMLGAMVVVLMSLAPNVSGAYLASMPVEYGLILTSLPVVFTSFGFHGSIPAIVSYLGGDTKNLKKAMYIGSCVPFVIYILWLFTTLGVVSQSELTANPNLNALIVSLSATLESSQLSLIIGLFADLALITSFLGVSLGLFDFIRDTTKEKLNGNKVLVAFVTYLPPLCFALFYPEGFIMALGYAAIALVILAIFLPVAMVFKSRQINVNPSYYKVAGGNVMLVLCATCGVVIILSQLLS
;
A
#
# COMPACT_ATOMS: atom_id res chain seq x y z
N MET A 1 4.18 13.11 -50.90
CA MET A 1 4.88 11.83 -50.95
C MET A 1 6.19 12.01 -50.22
N ASN A 2 6.23 11.54 -48.98
CA ASN A 2 7.47 11.19 -48.25
C ASN A 2 7.03 10.30 -47.09
N GLU A 3 7.05 9.01 -47.36
CA GLU A 3 6.93 7.97 -46.34
C GLU A 3 8.21 7.97 -45.51
N LYS A 4 8.15 8.50 -44.29
CA LYS A 4 9.15 8.20 -43.28
C LYS A 4 8.79 6.81 -42.70
N SER A 5 9.47 5.78 -43.23
CA SER A 5 9.53 4.47 -42.65
C SER A 5 9.99 4.62 -41.19
N MET A 6 9.07 4.40 -40.24
CA MET A 6 9.42 4.22 -38.84
C MET A 6 10.22 2.92 -38.73
N SER A 7 11.53 3.06 -38.58
CA SER A 7 12.43 2.00 -38.18
C SER A 7 11.96 1.43 -36.85
N TYR A 8 11.41 0.23 -36.83
CA TYR A 8 11.22 -0.58 -35.64
C TYR A 8 12.61 -0.83 -35.03
N GLY A 9 12.94 -0.06 -33.99
CA GLY A 9 14.12 -0.25 -33.19
C GLY A 9 14.17 -1.70 -32.69
N THR A 10 15.31 -2.33 -32.87
CA THR A 10 15.67 -3.67 -32.37
C THR A 10 15.21 -3.82 -30.94
N SER A 11 14.26 -4.74 -30.70
CA SER A 11 13.80 -5.15 -29.38
C SER A 11 15.01 -5.72 -28.60
N THR A 12 15.68 -4.88 -27.85
CA THR A 12 16.66 -5.34 -26.86
C THR A 12 15.90 -6.20 -25.86
N LYS A 13 16.21 -7.51 -25.83
CA LYS A 13 15.60 -8.46 -24.89
C LYS A 13 15.74 -7.90 -23.47
N VAL A 14 14.60 -7.55 -22.85
CA VAL A 14 14.58 -7.10 -21.45
C VAL A 14 15.15 -8.22 -20.59
N GLY A 15 16.27 -7.96 -19.92
CA GLY A 15 16.93 -8.98 -19.08
C GLY A 15 16.04 -9.45 -17.93
N ALA A 16 16.13 -10.71 -17.54
CA ALA A 16 15.39 -11.29 -16.43
C ALA A 16 15.54 -10.48 -15.12
N SER A 17 16.72 -9.92 -14.88
CA SER A 17 17.00 -9.05 -13.73
C SER A 17 16.11 -7.80 -13.69
N LYS A 18 15.83 -7.17 -14.85
CA LYS A 18 14.90 -6.01 -14.92
C LYS A 18 13.46 -6.42 -14.57
N ILE A 19 13.02 -7.59 -15.01
CA ILE A 19 11.66 -8.09 -14.73
C ILE A 19 11.49 -8.38 -13.25
N ILE A 20 12.46 -9.10 -12.65
CA ILE A 20 12.45 -9.41 -11.22
C ILE A 20 12.54 -8.12 -10.39
N GLY A 21 13.46 -7.21 -10.74
CA GLY A 21 13.58 -5.90 -10.08
C GLY A 21 12.27 -5.10 -10.13
N SER A 22 11.58 -5.08 -11.27
CA SER A 22 10.27 -4.46 -11.40
C SER A 22 9.22 -5.11 -10.50
N GLY A 23 9.19 -6.45 -10.43
CA GLY A 23 8.31 -7.17 -9.51
C GLY A 23 8.62 -6.84 -8.04
N LEU A 24 9.89 -6.76 -7.66
CA LEU A 24 10.28 -6.38 -6.31
C LEU A 24 9.92 -4.94 -5.95
N ILE A 25 9.93 -4.01 -6.91
CA ILE A 25 9.45 -2.64 -6.69
C ILE A 25 7.94 -2.66 -6.39
N ILE A 26 7.16 -3.40 -7.18
CA ILE A 26 5.72 -3.58 -6.94
C ILE A 26 5.47 -4.20 -5.56
N ALA A 27 6.18 -5.29 -5.22
CA ALA A 27 6.07 -5.93 -3.92
C ALA A 27 6.42 -4.96 -2.78
N GLY A 28 7.50 -4.19 -2.94
CA GLY A 28 7.94 -3.21 -1.95
C GLY A 28 6.94 -2.08 -1.68
N THR A 29 6.08 -1.74 -2.64
CA THR A 29 5.00 -0.77 -2.40
C THR A 29 3.83 -1.34 -1.59
N SER A 30 3.67 -2.66 -1.55
CA SER A 30 2.67 -3.34 -0.73
C SER A 30 3.20 -3.71 0.65
N ILE A 31 4.45 -4.22 0.71
CA ILE A 31 5.07 -4.66 1.96
C ILE A 31 5.52 -3.43 2.75
N GLY A 32 4.83 -3.14 3.83
CA GLY A 32 5.11 -1.99 4.68
C GLY A 32 4.13 -1.91 5.83
N ALA A 33 3.81 -0.70 6.28
CA ALA A 33 2.92 -0.47 7.43
C ALA A 33 1.53 -1.13 7.29
N GLY A 34 1.00 -1.29 6.07
CA GLY A 34 -0.29 -1.95 5.84
C GLY A 34 -0.34 -3.38 6.36
N MET A 35 0.77 -4.14 6.26
CA MET A 35 0.80 -5.51 6.76
C MET A 35 0.71 -5.61 8.29
N LEU A 36 1.12 -4.59 9.02
CA LEU A 36 1.06 -4.57 10.49
C LEU A 36 -0.38 -4.60 11.01
N SER A 37 -1.32 -4.07 10.24
CA SER A 37 -2.75 -4.06 10.59
C SER A 37 -3.45 -5.42 10.34
N LEU A 38 -2.89 -6.28 9.47
CA LEU A 38 -3.52 -7.53 9.06
C LEU A 38 -3.88 -8.45 10.23
N PRO A 39 -3.02 -8.75 11.21
CA PRO A 39 -3.38 -9.61 12.33
C PRO A 39 -4.52 -9.04 13.17
N ILE A 40 -4.55 -7.71 13.33
CA ILE A 40 -5.54 -7.02 14.16
C ILE A 40 -6.93 -7.14 13.53
N VAL A 41 -7.06 -6.83 12.23
CA VAL A 41 -8.35 -6.92 11.53
C VAL A 41 -8.77 -8.35 11.20
N SER A 42 -7.83 -9.30 11.29
CA SER A 42 -8.07 -10.73 11.05
C SER A 42 -8.40 -11.52 12.32
N ALA A 43 -8.18 -10.95 13.49
CA ALA A 43 -8.33 -11.66 14.77
C ALA A 43 -9.73 -12.25 14.98
N GLY A 44 -10.78 -11.46 14.73
CA GLY A 44 -12.17 -11.92 14.85
C GLY A 44 -12.66 -12.85 13.74
N LEU A 45 -11.83 -13.13 12.72
CA LEU A 45 -12.14 -14.01 11.58
C LEU A 45 -11.44 -15.36 11.69
N GLY A 46 -10.31 -15.40 12.38
CA GLY A 46 -9.41 -16.52 12.40
C GLY A 46 -8.56 -16.65 11.13
N TYR A 47 -7.55 -17.52 11.20
CA TYR A 47 -6.54 -17.65 10.15
C TYR A 47 -7.12 -18.08 8.79
N THR A 48 -7.95 -19.12 8.78
CA THR A 48 -8.48 -19.70 7.53
C THR A 48 -9.34 -18.71 6.74
N VAL A 49 -10.29 -18.04 7.40
CA VAL A 49 -11.16 -17.05 6.74
C VAL A 49 -10.34 -15.86 6.25
N SER A 50 -9.38 -15.40 7.05
CA SER A 50 -8.47 -14.32 6.66
C SER A 50 -7.64 -14.67 5.43
N CYS A 51 -7.14 -15.90 5.31
CA CYS A 51 -6.44 -16.37 4.11
C CYS A 51 -7.35 -16.37 2.86
N LEU A 52 -8.62 -16.75 2.99
CA LEU A 52 -9.59 -16.70 1.89
C LEU A 52 -9.86 -15.27 1.44
N ILE A 53 -10.01 -14.33 2.37
CA ILE A 53 -10.17 -12.89 2.08
C ILE A 53 -8.92 -12.34 1.41
N LEU A 54 -7.73 -12.64 1.93
CA LEU A 54 -6.46 -12.26 1.33
C LEU A 54 -6.35 -12.76 -0.12
N PHE A 55 -6.71 -14.03 -0.36
CA PHE A 55 -6.69 -14.61 -1.71
C PHE A 55 -7.66 -13.90 -2.66
N ALA A 56 -8.89 -13.64 -2.20
CA ALA A 56 -9.91 -12.97 -3.02
C ALA A 56 -9.47 -11.53 -3.39
N LEU A 57 -8.94 -10.78 -2.41
CA LEU A 57 -8.48 -9.41 -2.63
C LEU A 57 -7.18 -9.36 -3.44
N TRP A 58 -6.25 -10.29 -3.24
CA TRP A 58 -5.07 -10.45 -4.10
C TRP A 58 -5.48 -10.72 -5.56
N ALA A 59 -6.43 -11.63 -5.78
CA ALA A 59 -6.91 -11.95 -7.12
C ALA A 59 -7.58 -10.72 -7.78
N LEU A 60 -8.41 -9.99 -7.03
CA LEU A 60 -9.03 -8.74 -7.47
C LEU A 60 -7.98 -7.70 -7.86
N MET A 61 -7.00 -7.43 -6.98
CA MET A 61 -5.97 -6.43 -7.21
C MET A 61 -5.03 -6.81 -8.35
N THR A 62 -4.69 -8.10 -8.48
CA THR A 62 -3.90 -8.60 -9.61
C THR A 62 -4.68 -8.45 -10.92
N TYR A 63 -5.97 -8.78 -10.92
CA TYR A 63 -6.82 -8.63 -12.10
C TYR A 63 -6.93 -7.16 -12.53
N THR A 64 -7.18 -6.24 -11.62
CA THR A 64 -7.28 -4.81 -11.94
C THR A 64 -5.94 -4.20 -12.37
N ALA A 65 -4.82 -4.70 -11.86
CA ALA A 65 -3.50 -4.35 -12.39
C ALA A 65 -3.33 -4.78 -13.86
N MET A 66 -3.87 -5.95 -14.25
CA MET A 66 -3.87 -6.35 -15.67
C MET A 66 -4.78 -5.46 -16.52
N LEU A 67 -5.91 -4.95 -15.98
CA LEU A 67 -6.72 -3.93 -16.66
C LEU A 67 -5.92 -2.65 -16.90
N MET A 68 -5.10 -2.23 -15.95
CA MET A 68 -4.19 -1.08 -16.13
C MET A 68 -3.19 -1.31 -17.28
N LEU A 69 -2.65 -2.54 -17.41
CA LEU A 69 -1.77 -2.87 -18.55
C LEU A 69 -2.52 -2.84 -19.88
N GLU A 70 -3.79 -3.28 -19.92
CA GLU A 70 -4.62 -3.20 -21.12
C GLU A 70 -4.80 -1.75 -21.58
N VAL A 71 -4.99 -0.82 -20.64
CA VAL A 71 -5.15 0.61 -20.95
C VAL A 71 -3.83 1.26 -21.40
N HIS A 72 -2.72 0.92 -20.77
CA HIS A 72 -1.42 1.51 -21.10
C HIS A 72 -0.95 1.25 -22.54
N GLN A 73 -1.43 0.17 -23.20
CA GLN A 73 -1.08 -0.11 -24.59
C GLN A 73 -1.57 0.96 -25.60
N TYR A 74 -2.53 1.78 -25.19
CA TYR A 74 -3.10 2.85 -26.01
C TYR A 74 -2.47 4.23 -25.74
N ALA A 75 -1.47 4.30 -24.88
CA ALA A 75 -0.83 5.52 -24.47
C ALA A 75 0.71 5.40 -24.56
N ASP A 76 1.40 6.53 -24.47
CA ASP A 76 2.86 6.54 -24.32
C ASP A 76 3.27 5.80 -23.04
N SER A 77 4.41 5.11 -23.07
CA SER A 77 4.92 4.36 -21.91
C SER A 77 5.22 5.23 -20.69
N SER A 78 5.36 6.53 -20.88
CA SER A 78 5.54 7.53 -19.81
C SER A 78 4.22 8.05 -19.22
N ALA A 79 3.06 7.61 -19.75
CA ALA A 79 1.76 8.06 -19.30
C ALA A 79 1.52 7.72 -17.82
N THR A 80 1.10 8.70 -17.04
CA THR A 80 0.68 8.52 -15.65
C THR A 80 -0.79 8.10 -15.57
N LEU A 81 -1.24 7.62 -14.41
CA LEU A 81 -2.66 7.33 -14.18
C LEU A 81 -3.55 8.55 -14.49
N HIS A 82 -3.09 9.73 -14.10
CA HIS A 82 -3.78 11.00 -14.36
C HIS A 82 -3.90 11.31 -15.86
N THR A 83 -2.84 11.05 -16.65
CA THR A 83 -2.84 11.20 -18.10
C THR A 83 -3.79 10.21 -18.76
N LEU A 84 -3.77 8.94 -18.33
CA LEU A 84 -4.67 7.90 -18.82
C LEU A 84 -6.13 8.23 -18.50
N ALA A 85 -6.42 8.64 -17.27
CA ALA A 85 -7.78 9.01 -16.88
C ALA A 85 -8.29 10.19 -17.74
N ARG A 86 -7.45 11.18 -18.05
CA ARG A 86 -7.80 12.27 -18.95
C ARG A 86 -8.06 11.77 -20.37
N GLN A 87 -7.20 10.90 -20.89
CA GLN A 87 -7.29 10.37 -22.27
C GLN A 87 -8.58 9.60 -22.52
N PHE A 88 -8.99 8.72 -21.59
CA PHE A 88 -10.15 7.85 -21.76
C PHE A 88 -11.45 8.41 -21.19
N LEU A 89 -11.38 9.18 -20.11
CA LEU A 89 -12.56 9.67 -19.37
C LEU A 89 -12.70 11.20 -19.40
N GLY A 90 -11.80 11.89 -20.12
CA GLY A 90 -11.80 13.35 -20.24
C GLY A 90 -11.38 14.08 -18.96
N GLU A 91 -11.67 15.40 -18.90
CA GLU A 91 -11.26 16.22 -17.75
C GLU A 91 -11.90 15.75 -16.44
N LYS A 92 -13.12 15.22 -16.45
CA LYS A 92 -13.78 14.67 -15.25
C LYS A 92 -12.97 13.50 -14.67
N GLY A 93 -12.52 12.58 -15.52
CA GLY A 93 -11.67 11.46 -15.10
C GLY A 93 -10.35 11.92 -14.48
N LYS A 94 -9.74 12.94 -15.07
CA LYS A 94 -8.54 13.60 -14.54
C LYS A 94 -8.74 14.14 -13.13
N TYR A 95 -9.83 14.89 -12.88
CA TYR A 95 -10.11 15.45 -11.56
C TYR A 95 -10.44 14.38 -10.53
N VAL A 96 -11.18 13.33 -10.92
CA VAL A 96 -11.47 12.19 -10.04
C VAL A 96 -10.17 11.47 -9.64
N ALA A 97 -9.28 11.21 -10.59
CA ALA A 97 -7.97 10.60 -10.31
C ALA A 97 -7.12 11.47 -9.38
N GLY A 98 -7.06 12.79 -9.63
CA GLY A 98 -6.31 13.73 -8.80
C GLY A 98 -6.85 13.82 -7.37
N PHE A 99 -8.16 13.93 -7.21
CA PHE A 99 -8.80 13.97 -5.88
C PHE A 99 -8.60 12.66 -5.10
N ALA A 100 -8.84 11.52 -5.75
CA ALA A 100 -8.64 10.22 -5.12
C ALA A 100 -7.17 10.00 -4.72
N MET A 101 -6.21 10.45 -5.53
CA MET A 101 -4.80 10.35 -5.23
C MET A 101 -4.41 11.23 -4.02
N LEU A 102 -4.92 12.46 -3.97
CA LEU A 102 -4.72 13.35 -2.83
C LEU A 102 -5.31 12.77 -1.55
N PHE A 103 -6.54 12.28 -1.61
CA PHE A 103 -7.22 11.68 -0.47
C PHE A 103 -6.50 10.42 0.02
N LEU A 104 -6.04 9.55 -0.91
CA LEU A 104 -5.24 8.37 -0.58
C LEU A 104 -3.96 8.75 0.17
N PHE A 105 -3.20 9.69 -0.35
CA PHE A 105 -1.95 10.11 0.27
C PHE A 105 -2.16 10.74 1.65
N TYR A 106 -3.19 11.58 1.83
CA TYR A 106 -3.50 12.15 3.15
C TYR A 106 -3.94 11.08 4.15
N SER A 107 -4.80 10.14 3.75
CA SER A 107 -5.26 9.06 4.63
C SER A 107 -4.11 8.14 5.05
N LEU A 108 -3.24 7.73 4.09
CA LEU A 108 -2.07 6.93 4.41
C LEU A 108 -1.07 7.69 5.29
N SER A 109 -0.81 8.98 5.00
CA SER A 109 0.07 9.80 5.84
C SER A 109 -0.47 9.92 7.26
N ALA A 110 -1.79 10.12 7.42
CA ALA A 110 -2.43 10.18 8.73
C ALA A 110 -2.27 8.86 9.51
N ALA A 111 -2.49 7.71 8.83
CA ALA A 111 -2.24 6.40 9.43
C ALA A 111 -0.79 6.28 9.92
N TYR A 112 0.17 6.61 9.07
CA TYR A 112 1.58 6.42 9.41
C TYR A 112 2.08 7.39 10.48
N ILE A 113 1.56 8.62 10.54
CA ILE A 113 1.86 9.56 11.62
C ILE A 113 1.27 9.06 12.94
N ALA A 114 0.03 8.58 12.95
CA ALA A 114 -0.60 8.04 14.15
C ALA A 114 0.16 6.80 14.67
N GLY A 115 0.37 5.79 13.81
CA GLY A 115 1.12 4.59 14.18
C GLY A 115 2.57 4.88 14.56
N GLY A 116 3.29 5.68 13.77
CA GLY A 116 4.69 6.05 14.02
C GLY A 116 4.87 6.91 15.26
N GLY A 117 3.94 7.80 15.54
CA GLY A 117 3.95 8.62 16.74
C GLY A 117 3.81 7.79 18.02
N THR A 118 2.86 6.84 18.02
CA THR A 118 2.67 5.90 19.13
C THR A 118 3.91 5.03 19.34
N GLN A 119 4.47 4.47 18.26
CA GLN A 119 5.69 3.66 18.36
C GLN A 119 6.90 4.47 18.83
N LEU A 120 7.06 5.71 18.36
CA LEU A 120 8.16 6.58 18.82
C LEU A 120 8.04 6.90 20.32
N ALA A 121 6.84 7.21 20.80
CA ALA A 121 6.61 7.45 22.23
C ALA A 121 6.98 6.20 23.06
N GLU A 122 6.58 5.02 22.61
CA GLU A 122 6.92 3.75 23.27
C GLU A 122 8.44 3.46 23.25
N ARG A 123 9.14 3.78 22.15
CA ARG A 123 10.60 3.66 22.09
C ARG A 123 11.32 4.57 23.06
N VAL A 124 10.88 5.83 23.15
CA VAL A 124 11.44 6.79 24.11
C VAL A 124 11.23 6.29 25.54
N ARG A 125 10.04 5.78 25.85
CA ARG A 125 9.74 5.20 27.16
C ARG A 125 10.66 4.01 27.48
N THR A 126 10.81 3.08 26.52
CA THR A 126 11.55 1.83 26.70
C THR A 126 13.06 2.07 26.80
N ILE A 127 13.64 2.96 26.00
CA ILE A 127 15.08 3.16 25.90
C ILE A 127 15.57 4.22 26.89
N ALA A 128 14.84 5.35 27.00
CA ALA A 128 15.27 6.49 27.82
C ALA A 128 14.56 6.56 29.19
N SER A 129 13.56 5.70 29.43
CA SER A 129 12.69 5.73 30.63
C SER A 129 11.99 7.10 30.82
N ILE A 130 11.70 7.78 29.69
CA ILE A 130 10.99 9.06 29.65
C ILE A 130 9.63 8.84 29.05
N GLU A 131 8.57 9.21 29.73
CA GLU A 131 7.21 9.21 29.21
C GLU A 131 6.94 10.50 28.44
N ILE A 132 6.67 10.36 27.13
CA ILE A 132 6.20 11.46 26.28
C ILE A 132 4.79 11.14 25.79
N PRO A 133 3.90 12.16 25.64
CA PRO A 133 2.58 11.95 25.07
C PRO A 133 2.69 11.48 23.61
N THR A 134 1.77 10.63 23.18
CA THR A 134 1.70 10.15 21.81
C THR A 134 1.60 11.28 20.79
N SER A 135 0.94 12.39 21.15
CA SER A 135 0.87 13.60 20.33
C SER A 135 2.25 14.21 20.06
N LEU A 136 3.14 14.26 21.06
CA LEU A 136 4.51 14.73 20.86
C LEU A 136 5.29 13.74 19.99
N GLY A 137 5.10 12.44 20.19
CA GLY A 137 5.66 11.40 19.32
C GLY A 137 5.24 11.59 17.86
N ALA A 138 3.97 11.86 17.59
CA ALA A 138 3.44 12.10 16.26
C ALA A 138 4.05 13.36 15.59
N ILE A 139 4.18 14.45 16.36
CA ILE A 139 4.83 15.68 15.86
C ILE A 139 6.29 15.43 15.51
N ILE A 140 7.05 14.79 16.40
CA ILE A 140 8.48 14.50 16.17
C ILE A 140 8.63 13.58 14.97
N PHE A 141 7.83 12.51 14.87
CA PHE A 141 7.88 11.56 13.77
C PHE A 141 7.57 12.23 12.41
N ALA A 142 6.54 13.08 12.36
CA ALA A 142 6.20 13.84 11.15
C ALA A 142 7.31 14.82 10.75
N ILE A 143 7.92 15.54 11.70
CA ILE A 143 9.02 16.48 11.43
C ILE A 143 10.25 15.74 10.91
N LEU A 144 10.64 14.61 11.50
CA LEU A 144 11.79 13.83 11.04
C LEU A 144 11.64 13.40 9.58
N VAL A 145 10.47 12.88 9.20
CA VAL A 145 10.21 12.49 7.79
C VAL A 145 10.12 13.72 6.90
N ALA A 146 9.46 14.80 7.34
CA ALA A 146 9.38 16.05 6.58
C ALA A 146 10.77 16.64 6.27
N CYS A 147 11.69 16.61 7.21
CA CYS A 147 13.07 17.06 7.00
C CYS A 147 13.78 16.24 5.92
N VAL A 148 13.65 14.90 5.94
CA VAL A 148 14.26 14.04 4.92
C VAL A 148 13.67 14.31 3.54
N VAL A 149 12.32 14.44 3.44
CA VAL A 149 11.61 14.71 2.18
C VAL A 149 11.93 16.11 1.63
N ALA A 150 12.05 17.12 2.48
CA ALA A 150 12.36 18.49 2.07
C ALA A 150 13.77 18.64 1.44
N ILE A 151 14.72 17.78 1.82
CA ILE A 151 16.06 17.75 1.19
C ILE A 151 15.94 17.30 -0.26
N GLY A 152 15.12 16.29 -0.55
CA GLY A 152 14.79 15.92 -1.92
C GLY A 152 14.74 14.41 -2.17
N THR A 153 14.25 14.07 -3.35
CA THR A 153 13.96 12.70 -3.80
C THR A 153 15.19 11.77 -3.71
N TYR A 154 16.39 12.29 -4.01
CA TYR A 154 17.63 11.49 -3.96
C TYR A 154 17.93 10.95 -2.56
N LEU A 155 17.79 11.81 -1.53
CA LEU A 155 18.02 11.38 -0.14
C LEU A 155 16.94 10.39 0.31
N VAL A 156 15.68 10.67 -0.02
CA VAL A 156 14.56 9.77 0.31
C VAL A 156 14.80 8.39 -0.30
N ASP A 157 15.16 8.31 -1.58
CA ASP A 157 15.44 7.04 -2.26
C ASP A 157 16.58 6.26 -1.59
N LYS A 158 17.70 6.93 -1.30
CA LYS A 158 18.87 6.30 -0.66
C LYS A 158 18.55 5.81 0.75
N VAL A 159 17.90 6.64 1.56
CA VAL A 159 17.50 6.28 2.94
C VAL A 159 16.48 5.14 2.90
N ASN A 160 15.45 5.26 2.06
CA ASN A 160 14.39 4.27 1.98
C ASN A 160 14.90 2.89 1.56
N ARG A 161 15.83 2.80 0.62
CA ARG A 161 16.44 1.51 0.21
C ARG A 161 17.14 0.81 1.36
N VAL A 162 17.91 1.55 2.17
CA VAL A 162 18.61 0.99 3.33
C VAL A 162 17.61 0.53 4.38
N LEU A 163 16.65 1.39 4.75
CA LEU A 163 15.63 1.08 5.74
C LEU A 163 14.74 -0.10 5.30
N PHE A 164 14.38 -0.18 4.02
CA PHE A 164 13.60 -1.27 3.47
C PHE A 164 14.35 -2.60 3.51
N ALA A 165 15.65 -2.62 3.20
CA ALA A 165 16.47 -3.82 3.32
C ALA A 165 16.58 -4.28 4.78
N LEU A 166 16.77 -3.34 5.73
CA LEU A 166 16.78 -3.65 7.17
C LEU A 166 15.41 -4.16 7.63
N MET A 167 14.31 -3.57 7.17
CA MET A 167 12.95 -4.02 7.47
C MET A 167 12.72 -5.46 7.01
N LEU A 168 13.11 -5.81 5.77
CA LEU A 168 12.99 -7.18 5.28
C LEU A 168 13.84 -8.15 6.10
N GLY A 169 15.06 -7.78 6.47
CA GLY A 169 15.91 -8.58 7.35
C GLY A 169 15.27 -8.80 8.72
N ALA A 170 14.78 -7.73 9.35
CA ALA A 170 14.07 -7.81 10.63
C ALA A 170 12.81 -8.67 10.52
N MET A 171 12.02 -8.53 9.45
CA MET A 171 10.84 -9.36 9.20
C MET A 171 11.19 -10.85 9.16
N VAL A 172 12.26 -11.24 8.44
CA VAL A 172 12.69 -12.65 8.38
C VAL A 172 13.05 -13.16 9.78
N VAL A 173 13.81 -12.37 10.55
CA VAL A 173 14.17 -12.73 11.93
C VAL A 173 12.92 -12.89 12.79
N VAL A 174 11.96 -11.96 12.73
CA VAL A 174 10.69 -12.03 13.46
C VAL A 174 9.91 -13.29 13.10
N LEU A 175 9.72 -13.58 11.82
CA LEU A 175 9.00 -14.77 11.37
C LEU A 175 9.68 -16.06 11.87
N MET A 176 11.01 -16.15 11.77
CA MET A 176 11.78 -17.31 12.23
C MET A 176 11.72 -17.48 13.75
N SER A 177 11.69 -16.37 14.50
CA SER A 177 11.65 -16.39 15.97
C SER A 177 10.27 -16.73 16.51
N LEU A 178 9.21 -16.33 15.84
CA LEU A 178 7.82 -16.64 16.22
C LEU A 178 7.37 -18.03 15.78
N ALA A 179 7.88 -18.54 14.66
CA ALA A 179 7.45 -19.82 14.08
C ALA A 179 7.45 -21.01 15.04
N PRO A 180 8.46 -21.20 15.94
CA PRO A 180 8.47 -22.30 16.90
C PRO A 180 7.34 -22.24 17.94
N ASN A 181 6.78 -21.04 18.20
CA ASN A 181 5.75 -20.79 19.20
C ASN A 181 4.31 -20.88 18.63
N VAL A 182 4.18 -21.22 17.34
CA VAL A 182 2.87 -21.32 16.66
C VAL A 182 2.05 -22.47 17.24
N SER A 183 0.87 -22.14 17.75
CA SER A 183 -0.11 -23.10 18.27
C SER A 183 -1.12 -23.49 17.18
N GLY A 184 -1.22 -24.78 16.89
CA GLY A 184 -2.24 -25.31 15.99
C GLY A 184 -3.66 -25.03 16.49
N ALA A 185 -3.87 -24.95 17.80
CA ALA A 185 -5.16 -24.61 18.39
C ALA A 185 -5.60 -23.18 18.06
N TYR A 186 -4.67 -22.23 18.09
CA TYR A 186 -4.96 -20.84 17.70
C TYR A 186 -5.26 -20.70 16.20
N LEU A 187 -4.53 -21.42 15.35
CA LEU A 187 -4.79 -21.43 13.91
C LEU A 187 -6.11 -22.10 13.53
N ALA A 188 -6.52 -23.12 14.27
CA ALA A 188 -7.79 -23.82 14.07
C ALA A 188 -9.00 -23.05 14.62
N SER A 189 -8.76 -22.06 15.49
CA SER A 189 -9.83 -21.23 16.04
C SER A 189 -10.46 -20.37 14.95
N MET A 190 -11.77 -20.47 14.80
CA MET A 190 -12.59 -19.71 13.86
C MET A 190 -13.73 -19.01 14.60
N PRO A 191 -13.46 -17.88 15.26
CA PRO A 191 -14.50 -17.13 15.98
C PRO A 191 -15.59 -16.63 15.04
N VAL A 192 -15.26 -16.32 13.79
CA VAL A 192 -16.12 -15.87 12.68
C VAL A 192 -17.24 -14.95 13.15
N GLU A 193 -16.86 -13.80 13.64
CA GLU A 193 -17.81 -12.71 13.87
C GLU A 193 -18.17 -12.10 12.52
N TYR A 194 -19.35 -12.43 12.00
CA TYR A 194 -19.76 -12.03 10.64
C TYR A 194 -19.68 -10.53 10.37
N GLY A 195 -19.93 -9.70 11.37
CA GLY A 195 -19.76 -8.24 11.26
C GLY A 195 -18.34 -7.83 10.93
N LEU A 196 -17.34 -8.54 11.45
CA LEU A 196 -15.92 -8.24 11.24
C LEU A 196 -15.41 -8.65 9.86
N ILE A 197 -16.11 -9.51 9.12
CA ILE A 197 -15.77 -9.81 7.72
C ILE A 197 -15.79 -8.52 6.90
N LEU A 198 -16.87 -7.76 6.99
CA LEU A 198 -17.01 -6.52 6.25
C LEU A 198 -15.99 -5.47 6.70
N THR A 199 -15.82 -5.27 8.01
CA THR A 199 -14.92 -4.23 8.53
C THR A 199 -13.44 -4.51 8.25
N SER A 200 -13.06 -5.78 8.02
CA SER A 200 -11.68 -6.14 7.64
C SER A 200 -11.34 -5.84 6.18
N LEU A 201 -12.33 -5.89 5.26
CA LEU A 201 -12.09 -5.78 3.81
C LEU A 201 -11.33 -4.51 3.40
N PRO A 202 -11.67 -3.30 3.89
CA PRO A 202 -10.99 -2.07 3.48
C PRO A 202 -9.50 -2.09 3.83
N VAL A 203 -9.16 -2.53 5.02
CA VAL A 203 -7.77 -2.55 5.52
C VAL A 203 -6.95 -3.62 4.79
N VAL A 204 -7.50 -4.83 4.62
CA VAL A 204 -6.85 -5.90 3.84
C VAL A 204 -6.66 -5.47 2.38
N PHE A 205 -7.65 -4.81 1.78
CA PHE A 205 -7.55 -4.26 0.42
C PHE A 205 -6.44 -3.22 0.30
N THR A 206 -6.37 -2.29 1.25
CA THR A 206 -5.34 -1.24 1.28
C THR A 206 -3.93 -1.82 1.37
N SER A 207 -3.76 -2.96 2.05
CA SER A 207 -2.46 -3.63 2.16
C SER A 207 -1.90 -4.13 0.81
N PHE A 208 -2.75 -4.30 -0.21
CA PHE A 208 -2.33 -4.62 -1.59
C PHE A 208 -2.21 -3.39 -2.50
N GLY A 209 -2.00 -2.21 -1.96
CA GLY A 209 -2.05 -0.93 -2.65
C GLY A 209 -0.87 -0.61 -3.58
N PHE A 210 -0.56 -1.43 -4.58
CA PHE A 210 0.58 -1.23 -5.50
C PHE A 210 0.24 -0.52 -6.83
N HIS A 211 -1.01 -0.20 -7.11
CA HIS A 211 -1.43 0.35 -8.41
C HIS A 211 -0.76 1.68 -8.76
N GLY A 212 -0.39 2.46 -7.76
CA GLY A 212 0.35 3.72 -7.97
C GLY A 212 1.74 3.53 -8.60
N SER A 213 2.37 2.36 -8.45
CA SER A 213 3.68 2.06 -9.04
C SER A 213 3.61 1.57 -10.48
N ILE A 214 2.43 1.13 -10.98
CA ILE A 214 2.27 0.54 -12.31
C ILE A 214 2.77 1.45 -13.43
N PRO A 215 2.42 2.75 -13.51
CA PRO A 215 2.92 3.63 -14.56
C PRO A 215 4.45 3.72 -14.61
N ALA A 216 5.10 3.79 -13.46
CA ALA A 216 6.56 3.81 -13.38
C ALA A 216 7.19 2.53 -13.92
N ILE A 217 6.59 1.36 -13.61
CA ILE A 217 7.05 0.07 -14.11
C ILE A 217 6.80 -0.08 -15.61
N VAL A 218 5.67 0.43 -16.12
CA VAL A 218 5.38 0.46 -17.56
C VAL A 218 6.45 1.26 -18.30
N SER A 219 6.78 2.45 -17.80
CA SER A 219 7.86 3.29 -18.35
C SER A 219 9.22 2.58 -18.29
N TYR A 220 9.56 1.98 -17.15
CA TYR A 220 10.86 1.30 -16.95
C TYR A 220 11.06 0.09 -17.86
N LEU A 221 10.01 -0.68 -18.17
CA LEU A 221 10.04 -1.84 -19.06
C LEU A 221 9.69 -1.47 -20.53
N GLY A 222 9.52 -0.18 -20.85
CA GLY A 222 9.29 0.31 -22.21
C GLY A 222 7.96 -0.17 -22.83
N GLY A 223 6.94 -0.44 -22.03
CA GLY A 223 5.62 -0.87 -22.50
C GLY A 223 5.53 -2.34 -22.96
N ASP A 224 6.57 -3.16 -22.78
CA ASP A 224 6.55 -4.59 -23.14
C ASP A 224 5.53 -5.36 -22.30
N THR A 225 4.34 -5.54 -22.83
CA THR A 225 3.20 -6.16 -22.16
C THR A 225 3.52 -7.56 -21.62
N LYS A 226 4.32 -8.38 -22.33
CA LYS A 226 4.69 -9.74 -21.89
C LYS A 226 5.52 -9.70 -20.62
N ASN A 227 6.52 -8.84 -20.56
CA ASN A 227 7.39 -8.70 -19.40
C ASN A 227 6.71 -7.93 -18.26
N LEU A 228 5.86 -6.96 -18.59
CA LEU A 228 4.99 -6.27 -17.61
C LEU A 228 4.06 -7.25 -16.88
N LYS A 229 3.40 -8.17 -17.58
CA LYS A 229 2.58 -9.21 -16.94
C LYS A 229 3.36 -10.05 -15.95
N LYS A 230 4.57 -10.49 -16.32
CA LYS A 230 5.44 -11.24 -15.41
C LYS A 230 5.80 -10.42 -14.16
N ALA A 231 6.18 -9.15 -14.35
CA ALA A 231 6.51 -8.27 -13.24
C ALA A 231 5.31 -8.05 -12.30
N MET A 232 4.09 -7.89 -12.84
CA MET A 232 2.87 -7.74 -12.03
C MET A 232 2.57 -9.01 -11.22
N TYR A 233 2.67 -10.21 -11.84
CA TYR A 233 2.46 -11.46 -11.11
C TYR A 233 3.50 -11.65 -10.01
N ILE A 234 4.80 -11.46 -10.29
CA ILE A 234 5.84 -11.55 -9.27
C ILE A 234 5.56 -10.54 -8.15
N GLY A 235 5.29 -9.28 -8.53
CA GLY A 235 5.08 -8.19 -7.59
C GLY A 235 3.84 -8.34 -6.71
N SER A 236 2.78 -8.98 -7.19
CA SER A 236 1.57 -9.24 -6.41
C SER A 236 1.66 -10.53 -5.59
N CYS A 237 2.32 -11.58 -6.10
CA CYS A 237 2.45 -12.86 -5.38
C CYS A 237 3.38 -12.75 -4.17
N VAL A 238 4.46 -11.97 -4.25
CA VAL A 238 5.42 -11.83 -3.14
C VAL A 238 4.74 -11.30 -1.87
N PRO A 239 4.03 -10.15 -1.87
CA PRO A 239 3.34 -9.68 -0.68
C PRO A 239 2.23 -10.64 -0.24
N PHE A 240 1.51 -11.30 -1.16
CA PHE A 240 0.50 -12.28 -0.81
C PHE A 240 1.08 -13.43 0.04
N VAL A 241 2.20 -14.02 -0.39
CA VAL A 241 2.89 -15.08 0.37
C VAL A 241 3.38 -14.56 1.72
N ILE A 242 3.98 -13.37 1.75
CA ILE A 242 4.46 -12.75 2.98
C ILE A 242 3.30 -12.50 3.97
N TYR A 243 2.13 -12.04 3.50
CA TYR A 243 0.97 -11.79 4.35
C TYR A 243 0.37 -13.07 4.93
N ILE A 244 0.36 -14.17 4.15
CA ILE A 244 -0.03 -15.48 4.66
C ILE A 244 0.92 -15.94 5.77
N LEU A 245 2.24 -15.82 5.57
CA LEU A 245 3.24 -16.19 6.56
C LEU A 245 3.14 -15.29 7.81
N TRP A 246 2.90 -14.00 7.61
CA TRP A 246 2.71 -13.04 8.70
C TRP A 246 1.48 -13.37 9.54
N LEU A 247 0.33 -13.65 8.91
CA LEU A 247 -0.87 -14.09 9.62
C LEU A 247 -0.68 -15.46 10.28
N PHE A 248 0.00 -16.39 9.62
CA PHE A 248 0.31 -17.70 10.20
C PHE A 248 1.07 -17.59 11.52
N THR A 249 2.12 -16.78 11.52
CA THR A 249 2.94 -16.60 12.74
C THR A 249 2.22 -15.80 13.80
N THR A 250 1.58 -14.68 13.45
CA THR A 250 0.97 -13.76 14.43
C THR A 250 -0.30 -14.34 15.04
N LEU A 251 -1.24 -14.85 14.23
CA LEU A 251 -2.48 -15.48 14.73
C LEU A 251 -2.22 -16.87 15.33
N GLY A 252 -1.10 -17.51 15.01
CA GLY A 252 -0.69 -18.76 15.61
C GLY A 252 -0.01 -18.60 16.97
N VAL A 253 0.50 -17.40 17.27
CA VAL A 253 1.25 -17.11 18.49
C VAL A 253 0.43 -16.33 19.50
N VAL A 254 -0.38 -15.36 19.07
CA VAL A 254 -1.25 -14.56 19.93
C VAL A 254 -2.69 -15.03 19.78
N SER A 255 -3.39 -15.17 20.92
CA SER A 255 -4.80 -15.59 20.91
C SER A 255 -5.68 -14.52 20.26
N GLN A 256 -6.70 -14.96 19.54
CA GLN A 256 -7.62 -14.03 18.86
C GLN A 256 -8.42 -13.19 19.87
N SER A 257 -8.75 -13.74 21.04
CA SER A 257 -9.39 -13.00 22.12
C SER A 257 -8.54 -11.84 22.64
N GLU A 258 -7.23 -12.02 22.72
CA GLU A 258 -6.30 -10.97 23.14
C GLU A 258 -6.22 -9.85 22.09
N LEU A 259 -6.11 -10.19 20.82
CA LEU A 259 -6.06 -9.21 19.71
C LEU A 259 -7.37 -8.46 19.55
N THR A 260 -8.53 -9.11 19.77
CA THR A 260 -9.85 -8.45 19.68
C THR A 260 -10.13 -7.57 20.88
N ALA A 261 -9.60 -7.90 22.07
CA ALA A 261 -9.74 -7.05 23.25
C ALA A 261 -9.00 -5.71 23.13
N ASN A 262 -7.87 -5.69 22.45
CA ASN A 262 -7.04 -4.49 22.27
C ASN A 262 -6.60 -4.33 20.79
N PRO A 263 -7.50 -3.92 19.88
CA PRO A 263 -7.27 -3.94 18.45
C PRO A 263 -6.41 -2.74 17.98
N ASN A 264 -5.21 -2.58 18.53
CA ASN A 264 -4.28 -1.52 18.15
C ASN A 264 -2.87 -2.07 17.91
N LEU A 265 -2.06 -1.30 17.16
CA LEU A 265 -0.74 -1.70 16.73
C LEU A 265 0.23 -1.92 17.90
N ASN A 266 0.18 -1.06 18.93
CA ASN A 266 1.07 -1.19 20.06
C ASN A 266 0.78 -2.48 20.87
N ALA A 267 -0.50 -2.79 21.10
CA ALA A 267 -0.90 -4.03 21.78
C ALA A 267 -0.40 -5.26 21.00
N LEU A 268 -0.55 -5.29 19.68
CA LEU A 268 -0.01 -6.38 18.85
C LEU A 268 1.50 -6.57 19.07
N ILE A 269 2.27 -5.47 19.02
CA ILE A 269 3.73 -5.54 19.18
C ILE A 269 4.11 -6.03 20.59
N VAL A 270 3.40 -5.56 21.62
CA VAL A 270 3.62 -5.98 23.01
C VAL A 270 3.29 -7.48 23.17
N SER A 271 2.15 -7.95 22.65
CA SER A 271 1.75 -9.38 22.73
C SER A 271 2.74 -10.29 22.01
N LEU A 272 3.19 -9.90 20.80
CA LEU A 272 4.20 -10.66 20.07
C LEU A 272 5.55 -10.69 20.82
N SER A 273 5.93 -9.56 21.43
CA SER A 273 7.17 -9.45 22.22
C SER A 273 7.13 -10.29 23.50
N ALA A 274 5.98 -10.36 24.16
CA ALA A 274 5.79 -11.14 25.38
C ALA A 274 5.91 -12.66 25.14
N THR A 275 5.69 -13.12 23.92
CA THR A 275 5.83 -14.55 23.56
C THR A 275 7.29 -14.98 23.46
N LEU A 276 8.22 -14.03 23.31
CA LEU A 276 9.64 -14.31 23.15
C LEU A 276 10.35 -14.14 24.53
N GLU A 277 11.07 -15.16 24.94
CA GLU A 277 11.84 -15.13 26.20
C GLU A 277 13.09 -14.22 26.13
N SER A 278 13.41 -13.69 24.96
CA SER A 278 14.59 -12.87 24.70
C SER A 278 14.25 -11.38 24.52
N SER A 279 14.81 -10.54 25.34
CA SER A 279 14.69 -9.07 25.22
C SER A 279 15.23 -8.54 23.88
N GLN A 280 16.24 -9.20 23.31
CA GLN A 280 16.82 -8.82 22.01
C GLN A 280 15.84 -9.09 20.86
N LEU A 281 15.15 -10.23 20.89
CA LEU A 281 14.13 -10.57 19.87
C LEU A 281 12.91 -9.65 19.98
N SER A 282 12.49 -9.31 21.19
CA SER A 282 11.43 -8.31 21.42
C SER A 282 11.80 -6.93 20.84
N LEU A 283 13.06 -6.53 20.96
CA LEU A 283 13.55 -5.28 20.35
C LEU A 283 13.45 -5.34 18.80
N ILE A 284 13.76 -6.51 18.19
CA ILE A 284 13.70 -6.69 16.74
C ILE A 284 12.25 -6.61 16.21
N ILE A 285 11.26 -7.12 16.96
CA ILE A 285 9.84 -6.98 16.60
C ILE A 285 9.47 -5.50 16.51
N GLY A 286 9.83 -4.75 17.52
CA GLY A 286 9.53 -3.33 17.49
C GLY A 286 10.30 -2.57 16.41
N LEU A 287 11.58 -2.88 16.21
CA LEU A 287 12.36 -2.29 15.11
C LEU A 287 11.75 -2.60 13.73
N PHE A 288 11.26 -3.82 13.52
CA PHE A 288 10.55 -4.18 12.31
C PHE A 288 9.32 -3.29 12.08
N ALA A 289 8.50 -3.08 13.09
CA ALA A 289 7.33 -2.21 13.00
C ALA A 289 7.70 -0.75 12.73
N ASP A 290 8.71 -0.23 13.43
CA ASP A 290 9.22 1.13 13.23
C ASP A 290 9.72 1.32 11.79
N LEU A 291 10.52 0.38 11.28
CA LEU A 291 11.03 0.41 9.90
C LEU A 291 9.90 0.32 8.87
N ALA A 292 8.89 -0.50 9.11
CA ALA A 292 7.73 -0.62 8.22
C ALA A 292 6.93 0.70 8.13
N LEU A 293 6.75 1.38 9.27
CA LEU A 293 6.09 2.69 9.32
C LEU A 293 6.90 3.79 8.64
N ILE A 294 8.20 3.88 8.93
CA ILE A 294 9.09 4.91 8.38
C ILE A 294 9.22 4.77 6.86
N THR A 295 9.48 3.55 6.35
CA THR A 295 9.64 3.32 4.91
C THR A 295 8.37 3.63 4.14
N SER A 296 7.20 3.23 4.66
CA SER A 296 5.90 3.54 4.07
C SER A 296 5.61 5.04 4.09
N PHE A 297 5.89 5.71 5.20
CA PHE A 297 5.66 7.15 5.33
C PHE A 297 6.60 7.97 4.43
N LEU A 298 7.88 7.59 4.31
CA LEU A 298 8.81 8.24 3.37
C LEU A 298 8.29 8.19 1.93
N GLY A 299 7.82 7.02 1.48
CA GLY A 299 7.32 6.85 0.12
C GLY A 299 6.05 7.65 -0.16
N VAL A 300 5.05 7.54 0.72
CA VAL A 300 3.76 8.25 0.60
C VAL A 300 3.94 9.76 0.73
N SER A 301 4.75 10.18 1.68
CA SER A 301 5.05 11.58 1.99
C SER A 301 5.76 12.28 0.83
N LEU A 302 6.74 11.61 0.19
CA LEU A 302 7.38 12.13 -1.03
C LEU A 302 6.36 12.26 -2.17
N GLY A 303 5.53 11.25 -2.39
CA GLY A 303 4.49 11.28 -3.42
C GLY A 303 3.49 12.41 -3.20
N LEU A 304 3.06 12.63 -1.97
CA LEU A 304 2.16 13.73 -1.60
C LEU A 304 2.83 15.09 -1.79
N PHE A 305 4.07 15.24 -1.32
CA PHE A 305 4.84 16.48 -1.45
C PHE A 305 5.02 16.88 -2.92
N ASP A 306 5.42 15.93 -3.76
CA ASP A 306 5.60 16.16 -5.20
C ASP A 306 4.27 16.47 -5.89
N PHE A 307 3.19 15.75 -5.54
CA PHE A 307 1.86 16.01 -6.07
C PHE A 307 1.35 17.43 -5.74
N ILE A 308 1.50 17.86 -4.48
CA ILE A 308 1.11 19.20 -4.05
C ILE A 308 1.99 20.25 -4.75
N ARG A 309 3.31 20.06 -4.79
CA ARG A 309 4.22 20.97 -5.45
C ARG A 309 3.85 21.18 -6.93
N ASP A 310 3.59 20.10 -7.66
CA ASP A 310 3.27 20.16 -9.08
C ASP A 310 1.90 20.77 -9.34
N THR A 311 0.92 20.50 -8.49
CA THR A 311 -0.45 21.03 -8.60
C THR A 311 -0.54 22.52 -8.21
N THR A 312 0.32 22.97 -7.28
CA THR A 312 0.27 24.33 -6.72
C THR A 312 1.40 25.24 -7.20
N LYS A 313 2.21 24.80 -8.16
CA LYS A 313 3.42 25.47 -8.62
C LYS A 313 3.23 26.95 -8.95
N GLU A 314 2.12 27.31 -9.59
CA GLU A 314 1.79 28.69 -9.93
C GLU A 314 1.30 29.51 -8.72
N LYS A 315 0.61 28.86 -7.75
CA LYS A 315 -0.01 29.54 -6.60
C LYS A 315 0.95 29.73 -5.43
N LEU A 316 1.89 28.80 -5.23
CA LEU A 316 2.82 28.82 -4.09
C LEU A 316 4.23 29.31 -4.46
N ASN A 317 4.44 29.81 -5.69
CA ASN A 317 5.72 30.33 -6.18
C ASN A 317 6.94 29.42 -5.88
N GLY A 318 6.74 28.11 -5.83
CA GLY A 318 7.79 27.15 -5.52
C GLY A 318 8.27 27.18 -4.05
N ASN A 319 7.58 27.83 -3.14
CA ASN A 319 7.94 27.89 -1.73
C ASN A 319 7.82 26.51 -1.06
N LYS A 320 8.95 25.82 -0.89
CA LYS A 320 9.02 24.48 -0.31
C LYS A 320 8.44 24.39 1.10
N VAL A 321 8.57 25.44 1.90
CA VAL A 321 8.05 25.47 3.29
C VAL A 321 6.53 25.44 3.27
N LEU A 322 5.89 26.22 2.40
CA LEU A 322 4.45 26.25 2.29
C LEU A 322 3.90 24.93 1.72
N VAL A 323 4.61 24.34 0.73
CA VAL A 323 4.29 23.00 0.22
C VAL A 323 4.38 21.96 1.36
N ALA A 324 5.44 21.99 2.17
CA ALA A 324 5.58 21.08 3.31
C ALA A 324 4.44 21.27 4.33
N PHE A 325 4.06 22.52 4.61
CA PHE A 325 2.96 22.80 5.53
C PHE A 325 1.64 22.19 5.04
N VAL A 326 1.30 22.40 3.76
CA VAL A 326 0.09 21.79 3.15
C VAL A 326 0.18 20.26 3.12
N THR A 327 1.39 19.70 2.93
CA THR A 327 1.61 18.26 2.91
C THR A 327 1.38 17.62 4.26
N TYR A 328 1.93 18.18 5.34
CA TYR A 328 2.02 17.51 6.64
C TYR A 328 0.96 17.95 7.65
N LEU A 329 0.45 19.19 7.56
CA LEU A 329 -0.49 19.70 8.56
C LEU A 329 -1.83 18.92 8.60
N PRO A 330 -2.51 18.65 7.48
CA PRO A 330 -3.80 17.94 7.54
C PRO A 330 -3.68 16.54 8.13
N PRO A 331 -2.73 15.66 7.71
CA PRO A 331 -2.61 14.33 8.27
C PRO A 331 -2.08 14.35 9.71
N LEU A 332 -1.24 15.34 10.08
CA LEU A 332 -0.81 15.53 11.46
C LEU A 332 -1.98 15.93 12.36
N CYS A 333 -2.84 16.85 11.93
CA CYS A 333 -4.05 17.20 12.68
C CYS A 333 -4.90 15.96 12.94
N PHE A 334 -5.14 15.14 11.91
CA PHE A 334 -5.86 13.87 12.11
C PHE A 334 -5.21 13.00 13.19
N ALA A 335 -3.89 12.77 13.11
CA ALA A 335 -3.17 11.93 14.06
C ALA A 335 -3.17 12.50 15.50
N LEU A 336 -3.23 13.82 15.65
CA LEU A 336 -3.32 14.46 16.96
C LEU A 336 -4.70 14.32 17.60
N PHE A 337 -5.78 14.37 16.79
CA PHE A 337 -7.16 14.17 17.28
C PHE A 337 -7.50 12.68 17.46
N TYR A 338 -6.86 11.80 16.69
CA TYR A 338 -7.09 10.35 16.69
C TYR A 338 -5.75 9.59 16.79
N PRO A 339 -5.10 9.57 17.97
CA PRO A 339 -3.79 8.94 18.15
C PRO A 339 -3.79 7.43 17.85
N GLU A 340 -4.91 6.75 18.07
CA GLU A 340 -5.10 5.32 17.75
C GLU A 340 -5.72 5.10 16.36
N GLY A 341 -5.82 6.14 15.54
CA GLY A 341 -6.50 6.15 14.24
C GLY A 341 -5.75 5.44 13.11
N PHE A 342 -4.71 4.66 13.39
CA PHE A 342 -3.92 3.97 12.38
C PHE A 342 -4.77 3.07 11.47
N ILE A 343 -5.54 2.16 12.05
CA ILE A 343 -6.41 1.23 11.30
C ILE A 343 -7.55 1.98 10.61
N MET A 344 -8.17 2.93 11.30
CA MET A 344 -9.25 3.75 10.76
C MET A 344 -8.79 4.54 9.52
N ALA A 345 -7.63 5.16 9.57
CA ALA A 345 -7.09 5.91 8.43
C ALA A 345 -6.71 5.00 7.24
N LEU A 346 -6.22 3.79 7.49
CA LEU A 346 -6.01 2.77 6.45
C LEU A 346 -7.33 2.36 5.80
N GLY A 347 -8.40 2.23 6.58
CA GLY A 347 -9.74 1.97 6.07
C GLY A 347 -10.24 3.09 5.15
N TYR A 348 -10.11 4.35 5.54
CA TYR A 348 -10.46 5.48 4.66
C TYR A 348 -9.58 5.55 3.41
N ALA A 349 -8.31 5.18 3.50
CA ALA A 349 -7.43 5.06 2.33
C ALA A 349 -7.98 4.06 1.30
N ALA A 350 -8.69 3.01 1.75
CA ALA A 350 -9.31 2.03 0.86
C ALA A 350 -10.34 2.67 -0.09
N ILE A 351 -11.11 3.65 0.35
CA ILE A 351 -12.10 4.34 -0.48
C ILE A 351 -11.42 4.97 -1.70
N ALA A 352 -10.36 5.72 -1.47
CA ALA A 352 -9.59 6.33 -2.55
C ALA A 352 -8.89 5.28 -3.42
N LEU A 353 -8.34 4.24 -2.79
CA LEU A 353 -7.67 3.16 -3.52
C LEU A 353 -8.66 2.39 -4.40
N VAL A 354 -9.91 2.16 -3.98
CA VAL A 354 -10.96 1.56 -4.84
C VAL A 354 -11.19 2.41 -6.09
N ILE A 355 -11.25 3.73 -5.95
CA ILE A 355 -11.39 4.61 -7.12
C ILE A 355 -10.20 4.47 -8.06
N LEU A 356 -8.96 4.50 -7.54
CA LEU A 356 -7.74 4.46 -8.34
C LEU A 356 -7.43 3.08 -8.92
N ALA A 357 -7.66 2.01 -8.15
CA ALA A 357 -7.26 0.66 -8.49
C ALA A 357 -8.37 -0.19 -9.11
N ILE A 358 -9.65 0.19 -8.92
CA ILE A 358 -10.79 -0.56 -9.46
C ILE A 358 -11.60 0.30 -10.42
N PHE A 359 -12.21 1.39 -9.95
CA PHE A 359 -13.20 2.11 -10.78
C PHE A 359 -12.57 2.79 -11.99
N LEU A 360 -11.43 3.46 -11.84
CA LEU A 360 -10.75 4.09 -12.97
C LEU A 360 -10.26 3.05 -13.99
N PRO A 361 -9.53 1.97 -13.62
CA PRO A 361 -9.15 0.93 -14.57
C PRO A 361 -10.34 0.29 -15.28
N VAL A 362 -11.41 -0.04 -14.56
CA VAL A 362 -12.63 -0.62 -15.13
C VAL A 362 -13.27 0.34 -16.14
N ALA A 363 -13.45 1.61 -15.77
CA ALA A 363 -14.05 2.61 -16.65
C ALA A 363 -13.19 2.91 -17.89
N MET A 364 -11.87 3.00 -17.73
CA MET A 364 -10.94 3.22 -18.83
C MET A 364 -10.92 2.04 -19.80
N VAL A 365 -10.89 0.79 -19.29
CA VAL A 365 -10.95 -0.42 -20.12
C VAL A 365 -12.29 -0.51 -20.84
N PHE A 366 -13.40 -0.27 -20.16
CA PHE A 366 -14.72 -0.26 -20.79
C PHE A 366 -14.75 0.72 -21.97
N LYS A 367 -14.21 1.93 -21.78
CA LYS A 367 -14.15 2.96 -22.83
C LYS A 367 -13.16 2.61 -23.93
N SER A 368 -11.98 2.09 -23.62
CA SER A 368 -10.98 1.70 -24.62
C SER A 368 -11.46 0.61 -25.54
N ARG A 369 -12.22 -0.36 -25.02
CA ARG A 369 -12.81 -1.45 -25.79
C ARG A 369 -13.91 -0.99 -26.75
N GLN A 370 -14.54 0.16 -26.50
CA GLN A 370 -15.53 0.76 -27.41
C GLN A 370 -14.89 1.55 -28.56
N ILE A 371 -13.74 2.20 -28.29
CA ILE A 371 -13.10 3.13 -29.24
C ILE A 371 -12.17 2.40 -30.20
N ASN A 372 -11.48 1.36 -29.77
CA ASN A 372 -10.41 0.72 -30.52
C ASN A 372 -10.53 -0.80 -30.57
N VAL A 373 -10.55 -1.35 -31.78
CA VAL A 373 -10.58 -2.77 -32.05
C VAL A 373 -9.29 -3.21 -32.72
N ASN A 374 -8.12 -2.92 -32.11
CA ASN A 374 -6.89 -3.53 -32.59
C ASN A 374 -6.79 -4.95 -32.02
N PRO A 375 -6.94 -6.00 -32.86
CA PRO A 375 -6.98 -7.38 -32.40
C PRO A 375 -5.64 -7.87 -31.85
N SER A 376 -4.53 -7.18 -32.13
CA SER A 376 -3.20 -7.54 -31.67
C SER A 376 -2.90 -7.05 -30.22
N TYR A 377 -3.73 -6.18 -29.65
CA TYR A 377 -3.53 -5.70 -28.31
C TYR A 377 -4.01 -6.71 -27.27
N TYR A 378 -3.24 -6.78 -26.17
CA TYR A 378 -3.60 -7.59 -25.02
C TYR A 378 -4.95 -7.16 -24.44
N LYS A 379 -5.84 -8.11 -24.25
CA LYS A 379 -7.13 -7.93 -23.55
C LYS A 379 -7.19 -8.88 -22.37
N VAL A 380 -7.61 -8.36 -21.24
CA VAL A 380 -7.84 -9.18 -20.04
C VAL A 380 -9.08 -10.05 -20.27
N ALA A 381 -9.00 -11.32 -19.88
CA ALA A 381 -10.12 -12.26 -20.01
C ALA A 381 -11.30 -11.87 -19.11
N GLY A 382 -12.50 -12.42 -19.43
CA GLY A 382 -13.71 -12.25 -18.63
C GLY A 382 -14.67 -11.15 -19.11
N GLY A 383 -14.29 -10.35 -20.12
CA GLY A 383 -15.19 -9.40 -20.76
C GLY A 383 -15.84 -8.39 -19.80
N ASN A 384 -17.07 -7.98 -20.14
CA ASN A 384 -17.81 -7.01 -19.32
C ASN A 384 -18.31 -7.60 -18.00
N VAL A 385 -18.52 -8.92 -17.91
CA VAL A 385 -18.96 -9.57 -16.67
C VAL A 385 -17.93 -9.37 -15.56
N MET A 386 -16.65 -9.59 -15.86
CA MET A 386 -15.58 -9.37 -14.88
C MET A 386 -15.40 -7.89 -14.53
N LEU A 387 -15.63 -6.96 -15.47
CA LEU A 387 -15.61 -5.53 -15.17
C LEU A 387 -16.70 -5.15 -14.17
N VAL A 388 -17.93 -5.67 -14.37
CA VAL A 388 -19.04 -5.46 -13.44
C VAL A 388 -18.73 -6.09 -12.08
N LEU A 389 -18.21 -7.32 -12.05
CA LEU A 389 -17.83 -7.98 -10.81
C LEU A 389 -16.78 -7.17 -10.02
N CYS A 390 -15.73 -6.69 -10.68
CA CYS A 390 -14.73 -5.82 -10.04
C CYS A 390 -15.36 -4.54 -9.49
N ALA A 391 -16.23 -3.89 -10.26
CA ALA A 391 -16.92 -2.69 -9.80
C ALA A 391 -17.81 -2.98 -8.57
N THR A 392 -18.55 -4.11 -8.58
CA THR A 392 -19.36 -4.55 -7.43
C THR A 392 -18.49 -4.79 -6.19
N CYS A 393 -17.36 -5.48 -6.34
CA CYS A 393 -16.40 -5.64 -5.23
C CYS A 393 -15.91 -4.29 -4.69
N GLY A 394 -15.62 -3.33 -5.57
CA GLY A 394 -15.26 -1.97 -5.16
C GLY A 394 -16.37 -1.27 -4.37
N VAL A 395 -17.62 -1.39 -4.79
CA VAL A 395 -18.78 -0.86 -4.05
C VAL A 395 -18.88 -1.51 -2.67
N VAL A 396 -18.75 -2.84 -2.60
CA VAL A 396 -18.79 -3.56 -1.31
C VAL A 396 -17.69 -3.06 -0.36
N ILE A 397 -16.45 -2.89 -0.85
CA ILE A 397 -15.34 -2.39 -0.01
C ILE A 397 -15.63 -0.98 0.51
N ILE A 398 -16.16 -0.07 -0.33
CA ILE A 398 -16.52 1.29 0.11
C ILE A 398 -17.65 1.25 1.13
N LEU A 399 -18.72 0.50 0.87
CA LEU A 399 -19.85 0.40 1.78
C LEU A 399 -19.42 -0.22 3.11
N SER A 400 -18.54 -1.21 3.10
CA SER A 400 -18.03 -1.81 4.33
C SER A 400 -17.24 -0.82 5.18
N GLN A 401 -16.50 0.12 4.55
CA GLN A 401 -15.81 1.19 5.30
C GLN A 401 -16.77 2.26 5.85
N LEU A 402 -17.84 2.55 5.14
CA LEU A 402 -18.78 3.58 5.57
C LEU A 402 -19.75 3.08 6.65
N LEU A 403 -19.93 1.78 6.78
CA LEU A 403 -20.83 1.13 7.74
C LEU A 403 -20.09 0.57 8.97
N SER A 404 -18.75 0.56 8.95
CA SER A 404 -17.89 0.20 10.08
C SER A 404 -17.62 1.43 10.95
#